data_453d53c9b7d67bfa8fadc7e6f278edd9
#
_entry.id   453d53c9b7d67bfa8fadc7e6f278edd9
#
_cell.length_a   1.000
_cell.length_b   1.000
_cell.length_c   1.000
_cell.angle_alpha   90.00
_cell.angle_beta   90.00
_cell.angle_gamma   90.00
#
_symmetry.space_group_name_H-M   'P 1'
#
loop_
_entity.id
_entity.type
_entity.pdbx_description
1 polymer ?
#
loop_
_entity_poly.entity_id
_entity_poly.type
_entity_poly.pdbx_seq_one_letter_code
_entity_poly.pdbx_strand_id
1 'polypeptide(L)'
;MWARLNGLTQTSFACGVWVDRRRALRLEFAATGASRYGATAESVDFVSGAEQARQRVNAFVADATNKHILEVLPPGSVGSGTAVVLANALYFKGAWTQPFDVSTVPFHIPGGTTVRVP
;
A
#
# COMPACT_ATOMS: atom_id res chain seq x y z
N MET A 1 5.93 -2.69 -9.17
CA MET A 1 5.74 -2.93 -10.63
C MET A 1 4.46 -2.26 -11.08
N TRP A 2 4.49 -1.48 -12.13
CA TRP A 2 3.31 -0.84 -12.73
C TRP A 2 2.90 -1.61 -13.98
N ALA A 3 1.70 -2.16 -13.99
CA ALA A 3 1.12 -2.77 -15.19
C ALA A 3 0.02 -1.85 -15.75
N ARG A 4 0.07 -1.56 -17.05
CA ARG A 4 -1.03 -0.90 -17.77
C ARG A 4 -1.86 -1.99 -18.45
N LEU A 5 -3.10 -2.11 -18.05
CA LEU A 5 -4.09 -2.92 -18.74
C LEU A 5 -4.91 -2.00 -19.66
N ASN A 6 -4.81 -2.22 -20.96
CA ASN A 6 -5.60 -1.53 -22.01
C ASN A 6 -5.52 0.01 -22.01
N GLY A 7 -4.43 0.62 -21.53
CA GLY A 7 -4.27 2.08 -21.50
C GLY A 7 -5.20 2.86 -20.58
N LEU A 8 -6.28 2.24 -20.10
CA LEU A 8 -7.32 2.85 -19.25
C LEU A 8 -7.21 2.44 -17.79
N THR A 9 -6.42 1.42 -17.49
CA THR A 9 -6.29 0.86 -16.14
C THR A 9 -4.83 0.83 -15.72
N GLN A 10 -4.58 1.28 -14.50
CA GLN A 10 -3.27 1.18 -13.85
C GLN A 10 -3.40 0.31 -12.62
N THR A 11 -2.52 -0.68 -12.49
CA THR A 11 -2.43 -1.52 -11.30
C THR A 11 -0.98 -1.56 -10.83
N SER A 12 -0.78 -1.36 -9.54
CA SER A 12 0.51 -1.56 -8.88
C SER A 12 0.31 -2.49 -7.69
N PHE A 13 1.19 -3.44 -7.57
CA PHE A 13 1.24 -4.37 -6.45
C PHE A 13 2.64 -4.37 -5.86
N ALA A 14 2.72 -4.30 -4.55
CA ALA A 14 3.97 -4.43 -3.83
C ALA A 14 3.80 -5.34 -2.61
N CYS A 15 4.82 -6.13 -2.35
CA CYS A 15 4.93 -7.00 -1.19
C CYS A 15 6.30 -6.81 -0.55
N GLY A 16 6.31 -6.56 0.75
CA GLY A 16 7.54 -6.35 1.50
C GLY A 16 7.55 -7.14 2.80
N VAL A 17 8.74 -7.61 3.17
CA VAL A 17 9.00 -8.32 4.41
C VAL A 17 10.22 -7.67 5.08
N TRP A 18 10.04 -7.20 6.30
CA TRP A 18 11.10 -6.64 7.13
C TRP A 18 11.30 -7.52 8.36
N VAL A 19 12.49 -8.05 8.50
CA VAL A 19 12.85 -8.99 9.57
C VAL A 19 13.83 -8.31 10.52
N ASP A 20 13.60 -8.42 11.83
CA ASP A 20 14.55 -7.91 12.82
C ASP A 20 15.93 -8.56 12.64
N ARG A 21 16.98 -7.75 12.67
CA ARG A 21 18.35 -8.22 12.44
C ARG A 21 18.87 -9.26 13.46
N ARG A 22 18.22 -9.39 14.62
CA ARG A 22 18.50 -10.46 15.58
C ARG A 22 18.04 -11.83 15.07
N ARG A 23 17.26 -11.87 14.01
CA ARG A 23 16.78 -13.09 13.36
C ARG A 23 17.39 -13.23 11.97
N ALA A 24 17.79 -14.44 11.63
CA ALA A 24 18.38 -14.69 10.33
C ALA A 24 17.31 -14.65 9.22
N LEU A 25 17.43 -13.70 8.32
CA LEU A 25 16.70 -13.74 7.05
C LEU A 25 17.39 -14.75 6.13
N ARG A 26 16.73 -15.88 5.85
CA ARG A 26 17.29 -16.90 4.96
C ARG A 26 17.34 -16.38 3.53
N LEU A 27 18.49 -16.52 2.87
CA LEU A 27 18.69 -16.08 1.49
C LEU A 27 17.72 -16.77 0.53
N GLU A 28 17.44 -18.05 0.73
CA GLU A 28 16.47 -18.81 -0.08
C GLU A 28 15.06 -18.25 0.01
N PHE A 29 14.65 -17.83 1.20
CA PHE A 29 13.34 -17.19 1.41
C PHE A 29 13.27 -15.86 0.66
N ALA A 30 14.29 -15.01 0.81
CA ALA A 30 14.37 -13.73 0.11
C ALA A 30 14.38 -13.91 -1.42
N ALA A 31 15.16 -14.84 -1.93
CA ALA A 31 15.25 -15.16 -3.35
C ALA A 31 13.94 -15.70 -3.92
N THR A 32 13.26 -16.60 -3.19
CA THR A 32 11.96 -17.13 -3.58
C THR A 32 10.89 -16.04 -3.58
N GLY A 33 10.88 -15.19 -2.55
CA GLY A 33 9.99 -14.03 -2.46
C GLY A 33 10.17 -13.09 -3.64
N ALA A 34 11.40 -12.75 -3.97
CA ALA A 34 11.71 -11.87 -5.10
C ALA A 34 11.31 -12.49 -6.44
N SER A 35 11.67 -13.75 -6.68
CA SER A 35 11.47 -14.40 -7.99
C SER A 35 10.01 -14.76 -8.28
N ARG A 36 9.26 -15.18 -7.26
CA ARG A 36 7.87 -15.66 -7.44
C ARG A 36 6.82 -14.59 -7.18
N TYR A 37 7.11 -13.63 -6.29
CA TYR A 37 6.12 -12.64 -5.83
C TYR A 37 6.57 -11.21 -6.07
N GLY A 38 7.76 -10.98 -6.61
CA GLY A 38 8.32 -9.63 -6.70
C GLY A 38 8.49 -8.95 -5.35
N ALA A 39 8.62 -9.75 -4.28
CA ALA A 39 8.68 -9.24 -2.92
C ALA A 39 10.06 -8.69 -2.59
N THR A 40 10.10 -7.61 -1.83
CA THR A 40 11.31 -7.09 -1.19
C THR A 40 11.43 -7.71 0.20
N ALA A 41 12.60 -8.24 0.54
CA ALA A 41 12.89 -8.74 1.88
C ALA A 41 14.13 -8.05 2.44
N GLU A 42 14.01 -7.45 3.60
CA GLU A 42 15.08 -6.65 4.23
C GLU A 42 15.25 -7.00 5.70
N SER A 43 16.49 -6.89 6.16
CA SER A 43 16.82 -6.96 7.58
C SER A 43 16.90 -5.55 8.15
N VAL A 44 16.17 -5.28 9.24
CA VAL A 44 16.06 -3.98 9.89
C VAL A 44 16.29 -4.07 11.40
N ASP A 45 16.51 -2.95 12.03
CA ASP A 45 16.67 -2.88 13.49
C ASP A 45 15.39 -2.34 14.14
N PHE A 46 14.59 -3.24 14.71
CA PHE A 46 13.42 -2.83 15.47
C PHE A 46 13.73 -2.47 16.93
N VAL A 47 14.94 -2.71 17.42
CA VAL A 47 15.32 -2.41 18.81
C VAL A 47 15.81 -0.97 18.94
N SER A 48 16.86 -0.62 18.20
CA SER A 48 17.51 0.68 18.29
C SER A 48 17.05 1.65 17.21
N GLY A 49 16.47 1.14 16.13
CA GLY A 49 16.03 1.91 14.94
C GLY A 49 14.57 1.68 14.57
N ALA A 50 13.69 1.50 15.57
CA ALA A 50 12.27 1.22 15.32
C ALA A 50 11.60 2.30 14.47
N GLU A 51 11.87 3.56 14.73
CA GLU A 51 11.28 4.67 13.97
C GLU A 51 11.78 4.71 12.52
N GLN A 52 13.05 4.49 12.30
CA GLN A 52 13.61 4.41 10.94
C GLN A 52 13.04 3.20 10.18
N ALA A 53 12.89 2.06 10.84
CA ALA A 53 12.26 0.88 10.24
C ALA A 53 10.79 1.15 9.88
N ARG A 54 10.03 1.79 10.77
CA ARG A 54 8.66 2.22 10.52
C ARG A 54 8.54 3.11 9.29
N GLN A 55 9.37 4.15 9.25
CA GLN A 55 9.40 5.09 8.12
C GLN A 55 9.76 4.41 6.80
N ARG A 56 10.68 3.43 6.83
CA ARG A 56 11.05 2.66 5.65
C ARG A 56 9.89 1.83 5.10
N VAL A 57 9.13 1.17 5.98
CA VAL A 57 7.91 0.44 5.58
C VAL A 57 6.87 1.39 4.99
N ASN A 58 6.62 2.53 5.65
CA ASN A 58 5.67 3.52 5.16
C ASN A 58 6.09 4.11 3.81
N ALA A 59 7.37 4.42 3.63
CA ALA A 59 7.89 4.90 2.35
C ALA A 59 7.71 3.88 1.23
N PHE A 60 7.98 2.60 1.49
CA PHE A 60 7.75 1.51 0.54
C PHE A 60 6.30 1.45 0.07
N VAL A 61 5.35 1.51 1.00
CA VAL A 61 3.91 1.49 0.68
C VAL A 61 3.49 2.76 -0.05
N ALA A 62 3.98 3.93 0.37
CA ALA A 62 3.68 5.19 -0.29
C ALA A 62 4.16 5.19 -1.75
N ASP A 63 5.35 4.68 -2.02
CA ASP A 63 5.88 4.57 -3.40
C ASP A 63 5.07 3.57 -4.25
N ALA A 64 4.71 2.44 -3.66
CA ALA A 64 3.90 1.42 -4.33
C ALA A 64 2.48 1.89 -4.66
N THR A 65 1.93 2.81 -3.89
CA THR A 65 0.57 3.33 -4.06
C THR A 65 0.51 4.73 -4.68
N ASN A 66 1.60 5.17 -5.33
CA ASN A 66 1.68 6.52 -5.90
C ASN A 66 1.28 7.61 -4.91
N LYS A 67 1.77 7.49 -3.66
CA LYS A 67 1.52 8.42 -2.54
C LYS A 67 0.05 8.50 -2.07
N HIS A 68 -0.80 7.56 -2.48
CA HIS A 68 -2.18 7.51 -1.97
C HIS A 68 -2.28 6.96 -0.54
N ILE A 69 -1.35 6.07 -0.15
CA ILE A 69 -1.23 5.59 1.23
C ILE A 69 0.12 6.05 1.76
N LEU A 70 0.12 7.04 2.62
CA LEU A 70 1.36 7.60 3.16
C LEU A 70 1.82 6.90 4.44
N GLU A 71 0.90 6.32 5.20
CA GLU A 71 1.19 5.68 6.47
C GLU A 71 0.32 4.44 6.67
N VAL A 72 0.96 3.28 6.84
CA VAL A 72 0.31 2.01 7.23
C VAL A 72 0.70 1.60 8.64
N LEU A 73 1.84 2.08 9.11
CA LEU A 73 2.35 1.87 10.46
C LEU A 73 2.34 3.21 11.21
N PRO A 74 1.39 3.43 12.13
CA PRO A 74 1.38 4.64 12.93
C PRO A 74 2.56 4.69 13.91
N PRO A 75 2.89 5.88 14.46
CA PRO A 75 3.93 6.01 15.48
C PRO A 75 3.73 5.02 16.63
N GLY A 76 4.80 4.36 17.05
CA GLY A 76 4.78 3.39 18.14
C GLY A 76 4.24 1.99 17.78
N SER A 77 3.88 1.74 16.53
CA SER A 77 3.36 0.43 16.09
C SER A 77 4.43 -0.67 16.01
N VAL A 78 5.69 -0.28 15.92
CA VAL A 78 6.84 -1.20 15.92
C VAL A 78 7.82 -0.83 17.03
N GLY A 79 8.53 -1.82 17.55
CA GLY A 79 9.47 -1.61 18.65
C GLY A 79 10.29 -2.87 18.94
N SER A 80 10.95 -2.91 20.09
CA SER A 80 11.88 -3.97 20.47
C SER A 80 11.27 -5.38 20.52
N GLY A 81 9.96 -5.50 20.65
CA GLY A 81 9.22 -6.76 20.57
C GLY A 81 8.86 -7.20 19.17
N THR A 82 9.03 -6.33 18.17
CA THR A 82 8.70 -6.64 16.77
C THR A 82 9.76 -7.58 16.19
N ALA A 83 9.33 -8.69 15.63
CA ALA A 83 10.19 -9.68 15.00
C ALA A 83 10.17 -9.59 13.47
N VAL A 84 8.97 -9.39 12.90
CA VAL A 84 8.72 -9.33 11.44
C VAL A 84 7.59 -8.37 11.17
N VAL A 85 7.71 -7.63 10.09
CA VAL A 85 6.62 -6.85 9.48
C VAL A 85 6.43 -7.35 8.07
N LEU A 86 5.20 -7.67 7.72
CA LEU A 86 4.79 -7.92 6.34
C LEU A 86 3.84 -6.81 5.91
N ALA A 87 4.08 -6.26 4.74
CA ALA A 87 3.19 -5.28 4.14
C ALA A 87 2.90 -5.62 2.69
N ASN A 88 1.62 -5.56 2.35
CA ASN A 88 1.14 -5.62 0.98
C ASN A 88 0.50 -4.29 0.64
N ALA A 89 0.71 -3.83 -0.57
CA ALA A 89 0.02 -2.67 -1.10
C ALA A 89 -0.50 -2.97 -2.51
N LEU A 90 -1.75 -2.63 -2.73
CA LEU A 90 -2.39 -2.69 -4.05
C LEU A 90 -2.91 -1.30 -4.39
N TYR A 91 -2.50 -0.79 -5.53
CA TYR A 91 -3.05 0.40 -6.13
C TYR A 91 -3.74 0.03 -7.43
N PHE A 92 -4.99 0.47 -7.56
CA PHE A 92 -5.79 0.28 -8.76
C PHE A 92 -6.40 1.61 -9.17
N LYS A 93 -6.23 1.97 -10.43
CA LYS A 93 -6.90 3.12 -11.05
C LYS A 93 -7.46 2.66 -12.37
N GLY A 94 -8.79 2.64 -12.47
CA GLY A 94 -9.52 2.31 -13.69
C GLY A 94 -10.34 3.49 -14.17
N ALA A 95 -10.48 3.63 -15.48
CA ALA A 95 -11.46 4.51 -16.11
C ALA A 95 -12.66 3.68 -16.54
N TRP A 96 -13.85 4.23 -16.40
CA TRP A 96 -15.06 3.62 -16.94
C TRP A 96 -15.02 3.66 -18.47
N THR A 97 -15.45 2.58 -19.11
CA THR A 97 -15.59 2.55 -20.58
C THR A 97 -16.59 3.59 -21.07
N GLN A 98 -17.62 3.82 -20.26
CA GLN A 98 -18.58 4.91 -20.45
C GLN A 98 -18.54 5.76 -19.16
N PRO A 99 -17.88 6.92 -19.20
CA PRO A 99 -17.87 7.84 -18.06
C PRO A 99 -19.30 8.32 -17.74
N PHE A 100 -19.54 8.63 -16.47
CA PHE A 100 -20.79 9.29 -16.10
C PHE A 100 -20.84 10.70 -16.69
N ASP A 101 -22.00 11.08 -17.21
CA ASP A 101 -22.26 12.46 -17.58
C ASP A 101 -22.35 13.31 -16.31
N VAL A 102 -21.60 14.40 -16.27
CA VAL A 102 -21.68 15.36 -15.17
C VAL A 102 -22.88 16.27 -15.45
N SER A 103 -24.00 15.95 -14.84
CA SER A 103 -25.20 16.77 -14.89
C SER A 103 -25.72 17.03 -13.48
N THR A 104 -26.17 18.26 -13.22
CA THR A 104 -26.79 18.58 -11.95
C THR A 104 -28.23 18.08 -11.94
N VAL A 105 -28.49 17.05 -11.14
CA VAL A 105 -29.83 16.45 -11.03
C VAL A 105 -30.44 16.67 -9.65
N PRO A 106 -31.78 16.69 -9.53
CA PRO A 106 -32.44 16.71 -8.23
C PRO A 106 -32.17 15.41 -7.47
N PHE A 107 -31.71 15.52 -6.26
CA PHE A 107 -31.55 14.41 -5.33
C PHE A 107 -32.56 14.54 -4.19
N HIS A 108 -33.39 13.51 -4.02
CA HIS A 108 -34.43 13.52 -2.99
C HIS A 108 -33.90 12.88 -1.71
N ILE A 109 -33.90 13.67 -0.64
CA ILE A 109 -33.50 13.22 0.70
C ILE A 109 -34.74 12.71 1.43
N PRO A 110 -34.65 11.64 2.24
CA PRO A 110 -35.73 11.24 3.13
C PRO A 110 -36.22 12.44 3.98
N GLY A 111 -37.54 12.70 4.00
CA GLY A 111 -38.12 13.89 4.63
C GLY A 111 -38.60 14.97 3.65
N GLY A 112 -38.53 14.72 2.34
CA GLY A 112 -39.14 15.57 1.31
C GLY A 112 -38.30 16.76 0.85
N THR A 113 -37.06 16.89 1.32
CA THR A 113 -36.15 17.91 0.84
C THR A 113 -35.46 17.45 -0.45
N THR A 114 -35.36 18.38 -1.42
CA THR A 114 -34.64 18.15 -2.68
C THR A 114 -33.41 19.05 -2.73
N VAL A 115 -32.25 18.47 -3.00
CA VAL A 115 -31.00 19.21 -3.24
C VAL A 115 -30.51 18.93 -4.65
N ARG A 116 -29.80 19.88 -5.23
CA ARG A 116 -29.10 19.65 -6.51
C ARG A 116 -27.70 19.15 -6.21
N VAL A 117 -27.34 18.03 -6.83
CA VAL A 117 -26.01 17.43 -6.71
C VAL A 117 -25.40 17.35 -8.11
N PRO A 118 -24.06 17.53 -8.19
CA PRO A 118 -23.31 17.36 -9.42
C PRO A 118 -23.23 15.89 -9.84
#